data_59924d99983d571a5e7349f53bc657ef
#
_entry.id   59924d99983d571a5e7349f53bc657ef
#
_cell.length_a   1.000
_cell.length_b   1.000
_cell.length_c   1.000
_cell.angle_alpha   90.00
_cell.angle_beta   90.00
_cell.angle_gamma   90.00
#
_symmetry.space_group_name_H-M   'P 1'
#
loop_
_entity.id
_entity.type
_entity.pdbx_description
1 polymer ?
#
loop_
_entity_poly.entity_id
_entity_poly.type
_entity_poly.pdbx_seq_one_letter_code
_entity_poly.pdbx_strand_id
1 'polypeptide(L)'
;MNDYSLHPLARDYLKRLKTASRRLPRARRKELIEEIEAHLREALSNGAGETEALNVLERLGEPAEIVAETGTEQALAVRSGLH
;
A
#
# COMPACT_ATOMS: atom_id res chain seq x y z
N MET A 1 6.22 13.59 12.17
CA MET A 1 5.90 12.35 12.82
C MET A 1 4.43 12.09 12.85
N ASN A 2 3.94 11.53 11.79
CA ASN A 2 2.51 11.31 11.66
C ASN A 2 2.10 9.89 11.94
N ASP A 3 3.04 9.10 12.43
CA ASP A 3 2.77 7.69 12.65
C ASP A 3 1.78 7.45 13.77
N TYR A 4 1.64 8.43 14.65
CA TYR A 4 0.71 8.28 15.77
C TYR A 4 -0.75 8.28 15.36
N SER A 5 -1.03 8.82 14.18
CA SER A 5 -2.41 8.89 13.73
C SER A 5 -2.89 7.59 13.09
N LEU A 6 -1.97 6.68 12.81
CA LEU A 6 -2.32 5.41 12.21
C LEU A 6 -2.37 4.31 13.25
N HIS A 7 -3.34 3.40 13.08
CA HIS A 7 -3.42 2.23 13.92
C HIS A 7 -2.15 1.40 13.80
N PRO A 8 -1.67 0.78 14.90
CA PRO A 8 -0.45 -0.02 14.85
C PRO A 8 -0.45 -1.07 13.75
N LEU A 9 -1.59 -1.68 13.49
CA LEU A 9 -1.69 -2.68 12.42
C LEU A 9 -1.44 -2.06 11.06
N ALA A 10 -1.96 -0.86 10.84
CA ALA A 10 -1.73 -0.16 9.58
C ALA A 10 -0.28 0.24 9.43
N ARG A 11 0.35 0.65 10.52
CA ARG A 11 1.76 1.02 10.49
C ARG A 11 2.62 -0.18 10.14
N ASP A 12 2.31 -1.33 10.71
CA ASP A 12 3.03 -2.55 10.41
C ASP A 12 2.85 -2.94 8.95
N TYR A 13 1.62 -2.80 8.45
CA TYR A 13 1.32 -3.07 7.06
C TYR A 13 2.18 -2.20 6.13
N LEU A 14 2.25 -0.90 6.42
CA LEU A 14 3.06 0.00 5.62
C LEU A 14 4.53 -0.38 5.64
N LYS A 15 5.00 -0.85 6.77
CA LYS A 15 6.38 -1.29 6.90
C LYS A 15 6.64 -2.47 5.97
N ARG A 16 5.73 -3.43 5.96
CA ARG A 16 5.83 -4.57 5.06
C ARG A 16 5.73 -4.14 3.61
N LEU A 17 4.87 -3.18 3.34
CA LEU A 17 4.70 -2.67 1.98
C LEU A 17 5.98 -2.02 1.48
N LYS A 18 6.63 -1.25 2.33
CA LYS A 18 7.90 -0.63 1.97
C LYS A 18 8.95 -1.68 1.62
N THR A 19 9.00 -2.73 2.40
CA THR A 19 9.96 -3.80 2.15
C THR A 19 9.64 -4.51 0.83
N ALA A 20 8.38 -4.84 0.64
CA ALA A 20 7.97 -5.54 -0.58
C ALA A 20 8.17 -4.69 -1.82
N SER A 21 8.01 -3.38 -1.69
CA SER A 21 8.09 -2.47 -2.83
C SER A 21 9.52 -2.16 -3.28
N ARG A 22 10.51 -2.73 -2.63
CA ARG A 22 11.91 -2.52 -3.04
C ARG A 22 12.17 -2.92 -4.48
N ARG A 23 11.34 -3.80 -5.01
CA ARG A 23 11.46 -4.25 -6.40
C ARG A 23 11.07 -3.16 -7.39
N LEU A 24 10.27 -2.21 -6.96
CA LEU A 24 9.77 -1.18 -7.85
C LEU A 24 10.77 -0.05 -7.99
N PRO A 25 10.75 0.67 -9.12
CA PRO A 25 11.54 1.89 -9.26
C PRO A 25 11.19 2.86 -8.14
N ARG A 26 12.14 3.70 -7.77
CA ARG A 26 11.98 4.61 -6.65
C ARG A 26 10.71 5.46 -6.73
N ALA A 27 10.47 6.06 -7.89
CA ALA A 27 9.31 6.92 -8.06
C ALA A 27 8.01 6.14 -7.89
N ARG A 28 7.97 4.96 -8.46
CA ARG A 28 6.78 4.11 -8.38
C ARG A 28 6.54 3.65 -6.96
N ARG A 29 7.59 3.29 -6.27
CA ARG A 29 7.52 2.85 -4.88
C ARG A 29 6.95 3.96 -4.00
N LYS A 30 7.45 5.18 -4.20
CA LYS A 30 7.00 6.31 -3.43
C LYS A 30 5.51 6.59 -3.66
N GLU A 31 5.08 6.56 -4.90
CA GLU A 31 3.68 6.77 -5.25
C GLU A 31 2.79 5.74 -4.59
N LEU A 32 3.18 4.48 -4.68
CA LEU A 32 2.38 3.40 -4.12
C LEU A 32 2.25 3.55 -2.61
N ILE A 33 3.34 3.79 -1.93
CA ILE A 33 3.33 3.92 -0.48
C ILE A 33 2.48 5.09 -0.05
N GLU A 34 2.61 6.23 -0.71
CA GLU A 34 1.82 7.41 -0.38
C GLU A 34 0.34 7.18 -0.61
N GLU A 35 0.01 6.50 -1.68
CA GLU A 35 -1.38 6.21 -2.01
C GLU A 35 -2.01 5.30 -0.96
N ILE A 36 -1.32 4.23 -0.60
CA ILE A 36 -1.82 3.30 0.39
C ILE A 36 -1.88 3.94 1.76
N GLU A 37 -0.89 4.74 2.09
CA GLU A 37 -0.89 5.44 3.38
C GLU A 37 -2.09 6.38 3.48
N ALA A 38 -2.34 7.13 2.43
CA ALA A 38 -3.49 8.06 2.42
C ALA A 38 -4.80 7.29 2.58
N HIS A 39 -4.90 6.17 1.90
CA HIS A 39 -6.09 5.33 1.98
C HIS A 39 -6.30 4.81 3.41
N LEU A 40 -5.24 4.35 4.04
CA LEU A 40 -5.33 3.85 5.40
C LEU A 40 -5.72 4.95 6.39
N ARG A 41 -5.17 6.15 6.22
CA ARG A 41 -5.51 7.25 7.08
C ARG A 41 -6.98 7.62 6.96
N GLU A 42 -7.46 7.64 5.75
CA GLU A 42 -8.86 7.98 5.52
C GLU A 42 -9.78 6.90 6.07
N ALA A 43 -9.47 5.65 5.78
CA ALA A 43 -10.31 4.54 6.20
C ALA A 43 -10.32 4.36 7.71
N LEU A 44 -9.24 4.72 8.39
CA LEU A 44 -9.10 4.49 9.82
C LEU A 44 -9.05 5.79 10.63
N SER A 45 -9.64 6.84 10.09
CA SER A 45 -9.49 8.18 10.67
C SER A 45 -10.31 8.44 11.93
N ASN A 46 -11.37 7.75 12.17
CA ASN A 46 -12.27 8.10 13.28
C ASN A 46 -12.12 7.19 14.49
N GLY A 47 -10.88 6.94 14.88
CA GLY A 47 -10.67 6.09 16.05
C GLY A 47 -11.04 4.65 15.78
N ALA A 48 -10.83 4.20 14.57
CA ALA A 48 -11.15 2.84 14.18
C ALA A 48 -10.46 1.83 15.08
N GLY A 49 -11.19 0.78 15.43
CA GLY A 49 -10.67 -0.27 16.29
C GLY A 49 -9.88 -1.30 15.50
N GLU A 50 -9.42 -2.30 16.24
CA GLU A 50 -8.63 -3.36 15.64
C GLU A 50 -9.39 -4.12 14.56
N THR A 51 -10.65 -4.41 14.79
CA THR A 51 -11.46 -5.13 13.82
C THR A 51 -11.56 -4.38 12.51
N GLU A 52 -11.78 -3.07 12.59
CA GLU A 52 -11.86 -2.26 11.38
C GLU A 52 -10.53 -2.23 10.65
N ALA A 53 -9.45 -2.09 11.41
CA ALA A 53 -8.13 -2.09 10.81
C ALA A 53 -7.87 -3.39 10.07
N LEU A 54 -8.18 -4.52 10.70
CA LEU A 54 -8.00 -5.81 10.06
C LEU A 54 -8.83 -5.95 8.79
N ASN A 55 -10.07 -5.46 8.84
CA ASN A 55 -10.94 -5.53 7.67
C ASN A 55 -10.37 -4.72 6.50
N VAL A 56 -9.88 -3.53 6.79
CA VAL A 56 -9.30 -2.69 5.75
C VAL A 56 -8.06 -3.34 5.15
N LEU A 57 -7.20 -3.87 6.01
CA LEU A 57 -5.98 -4.52 5.53
C LEU A 57 -6.29 -5.76 4.73
N GLU A 58 -7.31 -6.50 5.13
CA GLU A 58 -7.72 -7.69 4.41
C GLU A 58 -8.21 -7.34 3.01
N ARG A 59 -8.94 -6.24 2.89
CA ARG A 59 -9.41 -5.79 1.58
C ARG A 59 -8.27 -5.36 0.68
N LEU A 60 -7.25 -4.78 1.26
CA LEU A 60 -6.08 -4.38 0.49
C LEU A 60 -5.29 -5.58 -0.01
N GLY A 61 -5.28 -6.65 0.77
CA GLY A 61 -4.50 -7.84 0.44
C GLY A 61 -3.09 -7.74 0.98
N GLU A 62 -2.30 -8.76 0.70
CA GLU A 62 -0.93 -8.79 1.16
C GLU A 62 -0.09 -7.72 0.46
N PRO A 63 0.85 -7.09 1.17
CA PRO A 63 1.71 -6.10 0.53
C PRO A 63 2.42 -6.62 -0.71
N ALA A 64 2.87 -7.88 -0.67
CA ALA A 64 3.55 -8.47 -1.81
C ALA A 64 2.63 -8.58 -3.03
N GLU A 65 1.35 -8.82 -2.79
CA GLU A 65 0.38 -8.91 -3.87
C GLU A 65 0.15 -7.56 -4.53
N ILE A 66 0.08 -6.51 -3.72
CA ILE A 66 -0.10 -5.17 -4.25
C ILE A 66 1.08 -4.78 -5.13
N VAL A 67 2.28 -5.08 -4.66
CA VAL A 67 3.49 -4.79 -5.42
C VAL A 67 3.50 -5.58 -6.72
N ALA A 68 3.11 -6.84 -6.66
CA ALA A 68 3.07 -7.69 -7.85
C ALA A 68 2.10 -7.16 -8.89
N GLU A 69 0.93 -6.72 -8.44
CA GLU A 69 -0.07 -6.14 -9.34
C GLU A 69 0.43 -4.85 -9.98
N THR A 70 1.05 -4.01 -9.17
CA THR A 70 1.59 -2.75 -9.67
C THR A 70 2.65 -3.00 -10.73
N GLY A 71 3.53 -3.95 -10.47
CA GLY A 71 4.57 -4.30 -11.43
C GLY A 71 4.00 -4.90 -12.71
N THR A 72 2.97 -5.73 -12.57
CA THR A 72 2.32 -6.34 -13.71
C THR A 72 1.63 -5.30 -14.57
N GLU A 73 0.93 -4.38 -13.94
CA GLU A 73 0.26 -3.31 -14.67
C GLU A 73 1.25 -2.48 -15.47
N GLN A 74 2.39 -2.17 -14.87
CA GLN A 74 3.41 -1.40 -15.53
C GLN A 74 3.98 -2.16 -16.73
N ALA A 75 4.19 -3.46 -16.55
CA ALA A 75 4.70 -4.29 -17.63
C ALA A 75 3.72 -4.36 -18.79
N LEU A 76 2.43 -4.49 -18.47
CA LEU A 76 1.41 -4.52 -19.50
C LEU A 76 1.31 -3.19 -20.23
N ALA A 77 1.44 -2.10 -19.50
CA ALA A 77 1.41 -0.77 -20.11
C ALA A 77 2.56 -0.60 -21.09
N VAL A 78 3.72 -1.07 -20.71
CA VAL A 78 4.89 -1.00 -21.58
C VAL A 78 4.65 -1.80 -22.84
N ARG A 79 4.12 -2.99 -22.70
CA ARG A 79 3.82 -3.83 -23.87
C ARG A 79 2.83 -3.16 -24.79
N SER A 80 1.80 -2.57 -24.21
CA SER A 80 0.81 -1.87 -25.02
C SER A 80 1.45 -0.72 -25.78
N GLY A 81 2.40 -0.05 -25.16
CA GLY A 81 3.09 1.05 -25.80
C GLY A 81 3.96 0.63 -26.98
N LEU A 82 4.29 -0.63 -27.05
CA LEU A 82 5.12 -1.14 -28.14
C LEU A 82 4.31 -1.46 -29.39
N HIS A 83 3.01 -1.49 -29.29
CA HIS A 83 2.15 -1.71 -30.42
C HIS A 83 1.75 -0.40 -31.04
#